data_629b4e1f5187dd7eacf31836a8a779fd
#
_entry.id   629b4e1f5187dd7eacf31836a8a779fd
#
_cell.length_a   1.000
_cell.length_b   1.000
_cell.length_c   1.000
_cell.angle_alpha   90.00
_cell.angle_beta   90.00
_cell.angle_gamma   90.00
#
_symmetry.space_group_name_H-M   'P 1'
#
loop_
_entity.id
_entity.type
_entity.pdbx_description
1 polymer ?
#
loop_
_entity_poly.entity_id
_entity_poly.type
_entity_poly.pdbx_seq_one_letter_code
_entity_poly.pdbx_strand_id
1 'polypeptide(L)'
;LPTVYYNGTASPRITGSVLPTDESGLLKIEWRDQETGESYQLATKLVGDYNLNNILAAITVGLHFGLDPKTINEAVTNYQPHNERSQVLPPTAQGNRVILDCYNANPSSMEVALSSYFTMDSQGLNRMLILGDMNELGDAAESEHITVIRQIQSYLLRYPKMVTYFCGPNFFALQARYGSEHFIFFPSATALKQYFTRHQPQHSFILIKGSNSHHLSSIAELC
;
A
#
# COMPACT_ATOMS: atom_id res chain seq x y z
N LEU A 1 20.36 14.59 24.58
CA LEU A 1 20.77 13.38 23.89
C LEU A 1 21.19 13.74 22.46
N PRO A 2 22.28 13.18 21.92
CA PRO A 2 22.64 13.40 20.54
C PRO A 2 21.51 12.90 19.63
N THR A 3 21.13 13.73 18.62
CA THR A 3 20.09 13.39 17.66
C THR A 3 20.76 13.05 16.32
N VAL A 4 20.36 11.93 15.72
CA VAL A 4 20.80 11.53 14.38
C VAL A 4 19.66 11.75 13.41
N TYR A 5 19.92 12.48 12.34
CA TYR A 5 18.93 12.77 11.30
C TYR A 5 19.13 11.86 10.08
N TYR A 6 18.05 11.48 9.46
CA TYR A 6 18.04 10.82 8.16
C TYR A 6 17.06 11.54 7.24
N ASN A 7 17.42 11.71 5.99
CA ASN A 7 16.67 12.46 4.99
C ASN A 7 16.22 13.86 5.48
N GLY A 8 15.75 14.73 4.65
CA GLY A 8 15.25 16.04 5.04
C GLY A 8 16.31 17.16 5.03
N THR A 9 16.03 18.28 5.73
CA THR A 9 16.74 19.56 5.58
C THR A 9 17.85 19.82 6.63
N ALA A 10 17.92 19.05 7.69
CA ALA A 10 18.83 19.30 8.82
C ALA A 10 20.05 18.39 8.76
N SER A 11 21.01 18.64 7.88
CA SER A 11 22.32 17.94 7.79
C SER A 11 22.20 16.44 8.12
N PRO A 12 21.44 15.65 7.37
CA PRO A 12 21.20 14.25 7.71
C PRO A 12 22.49 13.44 7.53
N ARG A 13 22.73 12.49 8.43
CA ARG A 13 23.78 11.49 8.24
C ARG A 13 23.46 10.58 7.06
N ILE A 14 22.23 10.11 7.01
CA ILE A 14 21.78 9.18 5.97
C ILE A 14 20.81 9.90 5.04
N THR A 15 21.07 9.82 3.73
CA THR A 15 20.18 10.29 2.68
C THR A 15 19.80 9.14 1.76
N GLY A 16 18.66 9.25 1.09
CA GLY A 16 18.27 8.25 0.10
C GLY A 16 17.24 8.77 -0.89
N SER A 17 17.16 8.08 -2.00
CA SER A 17 16.20 8.33 -3.07
C SER A 17 15.62 7.04 -3.62
N VAL A 18 14.44 7.14 -4.19
CA VAL A 18 13.82 6.05 -4.94
C VAL A 18 14.46 5.97 -6.32
N LEU A 19 14.84 4.77 -6.73
CA LEU A 19 15.30 4.46 -8.06
C LEU A 19 14.15 4.00 -8.94
N PRO A 20 14.27 4.08 -10.29
CA PRO A 20 13.27 3.53 -11.19
C PRO A 20 12.98 2.06 -10.88
N THR A 21 11.71 1.73 -10.74
CA THR A 21 11.25 0.36 -10.53
C THR A 21 11.23 -0.40 -11.86
N ASP A 22 11.48 -1.71 -11.80
CA ASP A 22 11.23 -2.60 -12.94
C ASP A 22 9.77 -3.06 -13.00
N GLU A 23 9.50 -4.01 -13.88
CA GLU A 23 8.17 -4.60 -14.06
C GLU A 23 7.60 -5.23 -12.77
N SER A 24 8.44 -5.61 -11.80
CA SER A 24 7.97 -6.15 -10.53
C SER A 24 7.19 -5.13 -9.70
N GLY A 25 7.48 -3.82 -9.90
CA GLY A 25 6.93 -2.72 -9.11
C GLY A 25 7.42 -2.70 -7.66
N LEU A 26 8.45 -3.50 -7.34
CA LEU A 26 9.08 -3.48 -6.04
C LEU A 26 10.00 -2.26 -5.91
N LEU A 27 10.06 -1.72 -4.71
CA LEU A 27 10.82 -0.51 -4.40
C LEU A 27 12.32 -0.78 -4.53
N LYS A 28 12.99 0.02 -5.36
CA LYS A 28 14.43 0.11 -5.44
C LYS A 28 14.87 1.45 -4.89
N ILE A 29 15.92 1.45 -4.11
CA ILE A 29 16.45 2.65 -3.47
C ILE A 29 17.95 2.78 -3.65
N GLU A 30 18.43 4.01 -3.60
CA GLU A 30 19.81 4.33 -3.28
C GLU A 30 19.86 5.01 -1.92
N TRP A 31 20.82 4.66 -1.08
CA TRP A 31 21.08 5.41 0.15
C TRP A 31 22.58 5.72 0.28
N ARG A 32 22.91 6.80 0.98
CA ARG A 32 24.26 7.28 1.17
C ARG A 32 24.52 7.65 2.62
N ASP A 33 25.67 7.22 3.14
CA ASP A 33 26.23 7.71 4.41
C ASP A 33 27.06 8.96 4.13
N GLN A 34 26.66 10.08 4.67
CA GLN A 34 27.34 11.38 4.48
C GLN A 34 28.65 11.48 5.27
N GLU A 35 28.84 10.64 6.29
CA GLU A 35 30.09 10.61 7.08
C GLU A 35 31.19 9.86 6.32
N THR A 36 30.88 8.74 5.68
CA THR A 36 31.86 7.94 4.92
C THR A 36 31.93 8.30 3.44
N GLY A 37 30.85 8.89 2.91
CA GLY A 37 30.67 9.18 1.48
C GLY A 37 30.28 7.96 0.64
N GLU A 38 30.09 6.80 1.26
CA GLU A 38 29.67 5.57 0.56
C GLU A 38 28.22 5.59 0.16
N SER A 39 27.90 4.98 -1.00
CA SER A 39 26.54 4.85 -1.53
C SER A 39 26.25 3.39 -1.86
N TYR A 40 24.97 3.01 -1.67
CA TYR A 40 24.50 1.64 -1.87
C TYR A 40 23.16 1.63 -2.57
N GLN A 41 22.99 0.72 -3.54
CA GLN A 41 21.73 0.50 -4.23
C GLN A 41 21.12 -0.82 -3.79
N LEU A 42 19.83 -0.81 -3.41
CA LEU A 42 19.12 -1.96 -2.90
C LEU A 42 17.83 -2.20 -3.69
N ALA A 43 17.60 -3.44 -4.07
CA ALA A 43 16.29 -3.94 -4.51
C ALA A 43 15.59 -4.57 -3.32
N THR A 44 14.45 -4.05 -2.93
CA THR A 44 13.68 -4.52 -1.76
C THR A 44 12.52 -5.42 -2.17
N LYS A 45 11.84 -6.01 -1.19
CA LYS A 45 10.57 -6.74 -1.37
C LYS A 45 9.35 -5.91 -0.95
N LEU A 46 9.54 -4.60 -0.84
CA LEU A 46 8.51 -3.65 -0.44
C LEU A 46 7.90 -2.97 -1.68
N VAL A 47 6.71 -2.44 -1.54
CA VAL A 47 6.03 -1.60 -2.54
C VAL A 47 5.77 -0.22 -1.97
N GLY A 48 5.77 0.80 -2.85
CA GLY A 48 5.44 2.18 -2.51
C GLY A 48 6.62 3.00 -1.99
N ASP A 49 6.78 4.18 -2.56
CA ASP A 49 7.88 5.12 -2.31
C ASP A 49 7.91 5.62 -0.85
N TYR A 50 6.76 5.60 -0.17
CA TYR A 50 6.66 5.95 1.25
C TYR A 50 7.49 5.04 2.17
N ASN A 51 7.83 3.83 1.72
CA ASN A 51 8.70 2.94 2.48
C ASN A 51 10.16 3.37 2.46
N LEU A 52 10.58 4.31 1.60
CA LEU A 52 11.94 4.85 1.63
C LEU A 52 12.30 5.38 3.03
N ASN A 53 11.44 6.21 3.62
CA ASN A 53 11.71 6.77 4.95
C ASN A 53 11.79 5.70 6.05
N ASN A 54 10.96 4.66 5.96
CA ASN A 54 11.01 3.53 6.89
C ASN A 54 12.35 2.77 6.79
N ILE A 55 12.81 2.56 5.55
CA ILE A 55 14.09 1.90 5.28
C ILE A 55 15.26 2.77 5.80
N LEU A 56 15.26 4.07 5.51
CA LEU A 56 16.32 4.97 5.97
C LEU A 56 16.36 5.07 7.50
N ALA A 57 15.21 5.02 8.16
CA ALA A 57 15.15 4.94 9.62
C ALA A 57 15.80 3.64 10.12
N ALA A 58 15.49 2.49 9.52
CA ALA A 58 16.08 1.21 9.89
C ALA A 58 17.59 1.18 9.66
N ILE A 59 18.07 1.70 8.51
CA ILE A 59 19.51 1.83 8.21
C ILE A 59 20.19 2.70 9.27
N THR A 60 19.60 3.86 9.58
CA THR A 60 20.14 4.80 10.58
C THR A 60 20.27 4.16 11.94
N VAL A 61 19.24 3.42 12.38
CA VAL A 61 19.26 2.68 13.65
C VAL A 61 20.34 1.60 13.63
N GLY A 62 20.42 0.81 12.55
CA GLY A 62 21.44 -0.24 12.40
C GLY A 62 22.86 0.31 12.53
N LEU A 63 23.17 1.38 11.80
CA LEU A 63 24.48 2.06 11.88
C LEU A 63 24.74 2.66 13.27
N HIS A 64 23.72 3.22 13.92
CA HIS A 64 23.86 3.75 15.28
C HIS A 64 24.25 2.67 16.30
N PHE A 65 23.75 1.45 16.13
CA PHE A 65 24.11 0.30 16.96
C PHE A 65 25.34 -0.46 16.46
N GLY A 66 26.09 0.09 15.51
CA GLY A 66 27.38 -0.45 15.07
C GLY A 66 27.30 -1.64 14.12
N LEU A 67 26.15 -1.86 13.47
CA LEU A 67 26.08 -2.84 12.39
C LEU A 67 26.82 -2.30 11.15
N ASP A 68 27.50 -3.18 10.44
CA ASP A 68 28.16 -2.83 9.18
C ASP A 68 27.14 -2.67 8.03
N PRO A 69 27.45 -1.84 7.03
CA PRO A 69 26.54 -1.57 5.91
C PRO A 69 26.13 -2.83 5.13
N LYS A 70 26.99 -3.84 5.03
CA LYS A 70 26.70 -5.08 4.31
C LYS A 70 25.58 -5.85 5.02
N THR A 71 25.71 -6.03 6.33
CA THR A 71 24.69 -6.69 7.16
C THR A 71 23.35 -5.97 7.08
N ILE A 72 23.37 -4.62 7.14
CA ILE A 72 22.16 -3.81 7.02
C ILE A 72 21.51 -4.00 5.64
N ASN A 73 22.31 -3.92 4.57
CA ASN A 73 21.82 -4.07 3.20
C ASN A 73 21.20 -5.45 2.95
N GLU A 74 21.84 -6.52 3.45
CA GLU A 74 21.30 -7.87 3.37
C GLU A 74 19.96 -7.99 4.12
N ALA A 75 19.85 -7.40 5.31
CA ALA A 75 18.61 -7.41 6.09
C ALA A 75 17.49 -6.66 5.38
N VAL A 76 17.75 -5.45 4.86
CA VAL A 76 16.76 -4.64 4.11
C VAL A 76 16.30 -5.34 2.84
N THR A 77 17.23 -5.89 2.06
CA THR A 77 16.92 -6.60 0.80
C THR A 77 16.07 -7.85 1.04
N ASN A 78 16.34 -8.57 2.13
CA ASN A 78 15.64 -9.81 2.45
C ASN A 78 14.36 -9.60 3.26
N TYR A 79 14.14 -8.42 3.80
CA TYR A 79 12.94 -8.14 4.57
C TYR A 79 11.68 -8.28 3.72
N GLN A 80 10.77 -9.11 4.16
CA GLN A 80 9.46 -9.32 3.57
C GLN A 80 8.38 -9.09 4.63
N PRO A 81 7.42 -8.18 4.40
CA PRO A 81 6.32 -7.99 5.33
C PRO A 81 5.47 -9.27 5.42
N HIS A 82 5.14 -9.68 6.65
CA HIS A 82 4.23 -10.80 6.91
C HIS A 82 3.01 -10.39 7.72
N ASN A 83 2.84 -9.08 7.93
CA ASN A 83 1.84 -8.49 8.81
C ASN A 83 0.79 -7.68 8.04
N GLU A 84 0.49 -8.05 6.82
CA GLU A 84 -0.52 -7.37 5.98
C GLU A 84 -0.24 -5.87 5.76
N ARG A 85 1.04 -5.47 5.79
CA ARG A 85 1.47 -4.09 5.49
C ARG A 85 2.14 -4.06 4.13
N SER A 86 1.42 -3.54 3.13
CA SER A 86 1.93 -3.42 1.74
C SER A 86 2.59 -4.70 1.22
N GLN A 87 2.03 -5.85 1.58
CA GLN A 87 2.53 -7.16 1.22
C GLN A 87 2.13 -7.52 -0.20
N VAL A 88 3.08 -7.81 -1.07
CA VAL A 88 2.80 -8.38 -2.39
C VAL A 88 2.61 -9.88 -2.23
N LEU A 89 1.43 -10.38 -2.61
CA LEU A 89 1.15 -11.80 -2.59
C LEU A 89 1.70 -12.50 -3.84
N PRO A 90 1.99 -13.80 -3.78
CA PRO A 90 2.31 -14.57 -4.97
C PRO A 90 1.20 -14.43 -6.03
N PRO A 91 1.52 -14.50 -7.33
CA PRO A 91 0.51 -14.52 -8.39
C PRO A 91 -0.53 -15.61 -8.15
N THR A 92 -1.79 -15.27 -8.34
CA THR A 92 -2.89 -16.22 -8.13
C THR A 92 -3.17 -17.07 -9.38
N ALA A 93 -3.86 -18.20 -9.21
CA ALA A 93 -4.26 -19.05 -10.34
C ALA A 93 -5.18 -18.32 -11.34
N GLN A 94 -5.88 -17.28 -10.90
CA GLN A 94 -6.75 -16.42 -11.71
C GLN A 94 -5.96 -15.34 -12.50
N GLY A 95 -4.63 -15.32 -12.37
CA GLY A 95 -3.78 -14.34 -13.02
C GLY A 95 -3.85 -12.96 -12.37
N ASN A 96 -4.23 -12.89 -11.10
CA ASN A 96 -4.26 -11.62 -10.35
C ASN A 96 -2.91 -11.34 -9.69
N ARG A 97 -2.61 -10.06 -9.57
CA ARG A 97 -1.51 -9.51 -8.77
C ARG A 97 -2.11 -8.73 -7.61
N VAL A 98 -1.83 -9.14 -6.38
CA VAL A 98 -2.50 -8.61 -5.19
C VAL A 98 -1.49 -7.92 -4.27
N ILE A 99 -1.83 -6.70 -3.85
CA ILE A 99 -1.19 -5.99 -2.74
C ILE A 99 -2.13 -6.02 -1.55
N LEU A 100 -1.69 -6.61 -0.45
CA LEU A 100 -2.43 -6.70 0.80
C LEU A 100 -1.91 -5.67 1.81
N ASP A 101 -2.76 -4.73 2.21
CA ASP A 101 -2.44 -3.65 3.15
C ASP A 101 -3.57 -3.47 4.19
N CYS A 102 -3.83 -4.53 4.97
CA CYS A 102 -4.97 -4.64 5.88
C CYS A 102 -4.62 -4.53 7.37
N TYR A 103 -3.41 -4.13 7.71
CA TYR A 103 -3.03 -3.96 9.11
C TYR A 103 -3.78 -2.80 9.78
N ASN A 104 -3.88 -1.65 9.11
CA ASN A 104 -4.62 -0.48 9.56
C ASN A 104 -5.01 0.42 8.39
N ALA A 105 -6.10 1.19 8.57
CA ALA A 105 -6.54 2.20 7.63
C ALA A 105 -6.93 3.48 8.36
N ASN A 106 -6.34 4.59 7.93
CA ASN A 106 -6.70 5.95 8.31
C ASN A 106 -6.58 6.87 7.08
N PRO A 107 -7.09 8.12 7.10
CA PRO A 107 -7.11 8.99 5.93
C PRO A 107 -5.75 9.14 5.24
N SER A 108 -4.70 9.44 5.99
CA SER A 108 -3.36 9.64 5.42
C SER A 108 -2.77 8.38 4.81
N SER A 109 -2.92 7.22 5.47
CA SER A 109 -2.43 5.96 4.94
C SER A 109 -3.23 5.48 3.73
N MET A 110 -4.52 5.81 3.65
CA MET A 110 -5.38 5.51 2.50
C MET A 110 -4.96 6.36 1.29
N GLU A 111 -4.78 7.66 1.48
CA GLU A 111 -4.31 8.59 0.45
C GLU A 111 -2.96 8.15 -0.15
N VAL A 112 -1.99 7.84 0.71
CA VAL A 112 -0.64 7.42 0.30
C VAL A 112 -0.68 6.09 -0.44
N ALA A 113 -1.44 5.10 0.06
CA ALA A 113 -1.54 3.80 -0.58
C ALA A 113 -2.23 3.88 -1.96
N LEU A 114 -3.31 4.66 -2.09
CA LEU A 114 -3.98 4.88 -3.37
C LEU A 114 -3.07 5.61 -4.35
N SER A 115 -2.42 6.70 -3.94
CA SER A 115 -1.49 7.44 -4.80
C SER A 115 -0.36 6.54 -5.29
N SER A 116 0.24 5.74 -4.41
CA SER A 116 1.28 4.78 -4.77
C SER A 116 0.76 3.70 -5.72
N TYR A 117 -0.40 3.10 -5.45
CA TYR A 117 -1.01 2.08 -6.30
C TYR A 117 -1.24 2.58 -7.74
N PHE A 118 -1.66 3.84 -7.91
CA PHE A 118 -1.92 4.41 -9.22
C PHE A 118 -0.65 4.81 -9.99
N THR A 119 0.50 4.93 -9.34
CA THR A 119 1.79 5.13 -10.01
C THR A 119 2.42 3.82 -10.49
N MET A 120 2.06 2.68 -9.87
CA MET A 120 2.61 1.37 -10.24
C MET A 120 2.12 0.92 -11.62
N ASP A 121 2.99 0.23 -12.36
CA ASP A 121 2.59 -0.45 -13.59
C ASP A 121 1.67 -1.63 -13.27
N SER A 122 0.50 -1.68 -13.92
CA SER A 122 -0.43 -2.80 -13.79
C SER A 122 -0.08 -3.98 -14.70
N GLN A 123 0.93 -3.86 -15.56
CA GLN A 123 1.34 -4.89 -16.52
C GLN A 123 0.20 -5.36 -17.44
N GLY A 124 -0.66 -4.43 -17.84
CA GLY A 124 -1.83 -4.72 -18.68
C GLY A 124 -3.02 -5.31 -17.92
N LEU A 125 -2.91 -5.58 -16.63
CA LEU A 125 -4.02 -6.05 -15.80
C LEU A 125 -5.03 -4.93 -15.55
N ASN A 126 -6.31 -5.31 -15.38
CA ASN A 126 -7.34 -4.37 -14.98
C ASN A 126 -7.13 -3.94 -13.52
N ARG A 127 -7.28 -2.64 -13.25
CA ARG A 127 -7.16 -2.15 -11.87
C ARG A 127 -8.42 -2.43 -11.07
N MET A 128 -8.22 -2.91 -9.85
CA MET A 128 -9.30 -3.21 -8.90
C MET A 128 -8.90 -2.76 -7.50
N LEU A 129 -9.83 -2.14 -6.80
CA LEU A 129 -9.65 -1.76 -5.40
C LEU A 129 -10.66 -2.51 -4.53
N ILE A 130 -10.20 -2.97 -3.36
CA ILE A 130 -11.04 -3.54 -2.31
C ILE A 130 -10.71 -2.76 -1.04
N LEU A 131 -11.60 -1.85 -0.64
CA LEU A 131 -11.34 -0.89 0.42
C LEU A 131 -12.31 -1.08 1.57
N GLY A 132 -11.76 -1.26 2.77
CA GLY A 132 -12.51 -1.31 4.01
C GLY A 132 -12.59 0.01 4.73
N ASP A 133 -13.54 0.11 5.66
CA ASP A 133 -13.71 1.30 6.49
C ASP A 133 -12.41 1.69 7.22
N MET A 134 -12.31 2.97 7.43
CA MET A 134 -11.35 3.58 8.36
C MET A 134 -12.04 3.76 9.71
N ASN A 135 -11.42 3.24 10.77
CA ASN A 135 -11.95 3.31 12.14
C ASN A 135 -11.46 4.55 12.88
N GLU A 136 -12.07 4.80 14.05
CA GLU A 136 -11.64 5.81 15.03
C GLU A 136 -11.69 7.27 14.51
N LEU A 137 -12.54 7.56 13.53
CA LEU A 137 -12.67 8.89 12.94
C LEU A 137 -13.75 9.76 13.62
N GLY A 138 -14.57 9.20 14.53
CA GLY A 138 -15.64 9.95 15.16
C GLY A 138 -16.56 10.66 14.15
N ASP A 139 -16.85 11.93 14.39
CA ASP A 139 -17.73 12.74 13.54
C ASP A 139 -17.17 13.01 12.13
N ALA A 140 -15.86 12.80 11.93
CA ALA A 140 -15.24 12.96 10.60
C ALA A 140 -15.40 11.72 9.71
N ALA A 141 -15.98 10.62 10.20
CA ALA A 141 -16.04 9.36 9.46
C ALA A 141 -16.65 9.51 8.07
N GLU A 142 -17.84 10.12 7.95
CA GLU A 142 -18.51 10.28 6.65
C GLU A 142 -17.66 11.11 5.68
N SER A 143 -17.13 12.27 6.12
CA SER A 143 -16.37 13.18 5.27
C SER A 143 -15.06 12.55 4.77
N GLU A 144 -14.38 11.77 5.61
CA GLU A 144 -13.13 11.10 5.23
C GLU A 144 -13.39 9.95 4.23
N HIS A 145 -14.45 9.16 4.42
CA HIS A 145 -14.84 8.13 3.45
C HIS A 145 -15.25 8.73 2.10
N ILE A 146 -15.95 9.87 2.11
CA ILE A 146 -16.26 10.63 0.89
C ILE A 146 -14.99 11.12 0.20
N THR A 147 -13.99 11.57 0.95
CA THR A 147 -12.71 12.03 0.40
C THR A 147 -12.00 10.90 -0.35
N VAL A 148 -11.98 9.69 0.20
CA VAL A 148 -11.45 8.50 -0.49
C VAL A 148 -12.20 8.22 -1.79
N ILE A 149 -13.53 8.23 -1.77
CA ILE A 149 -14.34 8.01 -2.99
C ILE A 149 -14.00 9.05 -4.06
N ARG A 150 -13.91 10.33 -3.70
CA ARG A 150 -13.57 11.41 -4.64
C ARG A 150 -12.17 11.29 -5.21
N GLN A 151 -11.20 10.88 -4.38
CA GLN A 151 -9.86 10.59 -4.87
C GLN A 151 -9.91 9.50 -5.95
N ILE A 152 -10.63 8.41 -5.72
CA ILE A 152 -10.74 7.30 -6.69
C ILE A 152 -11.49 7.76 -7.94
N GLN A 153 -12.54 8.57 -7.81
CA GLN A 153 -13.27 9.15 -8.96
C GLN A 153 -12.35 9.91 -9.91
N SER A 154 -11.34 10.62 -9.39
CA SER A 154 -10.40 11.37 -10.21
C SER A 154 -9.54 10.47 -11.13
N TYR A 155 -9.39 9.19 -10.79
CA TYR A 155 -8.65 8.23 -11.61
C TYR A 155 -9.50 7.50 -12.65
N LEU A 156 -10.84 7.56 -12.60
CA LEU A 156 -11.72 6.84 -13.54
C LEU A 156 -11.53 7.28 -14.99
N LEU A 157 -11.25 8.57 -15.24
CA LEU A 157 -10.94 9.06 -16.59
C LEU A 157 -9.73 8.35 -17.20
N ARG A 158 -8.72 8.06 -16.37
CA ARG A 158 -7.50 7.37 -16.81
C ARG A 158 -7.67 5.84 -16.84
N TYR A 159 -8.54 5.30 -15.98
CA TYR A 159 -8.77 3.86 -15.83
C TYR A 159 -10.26 3.52 -15.90
N PRO A 160 -10.90 3.65 -17.10
CA PRO A 160 -12.36 3.53 -17.25
C PRO A 160 -12.91 2.11 -17.02
N LYS A 161 -12.06 1.10 -16.90
CA LYS A 161 -12.46 -0.29 -16.57
C LYS A 161 -12.24 -0.63 -15.09
N MET A 162 -11.74 0.31 -14.29
CA MET A 162 -11.49 0.08 -12.88
C MET A 162 -12.78 -0.11 -12.10
N VAL A 163 -12.78 -1.10 -11.20
CA VAL A 163 -13.88 -1.35 -10.26
C VAL A 163 -13.34 -1.24 -8.84
N THR A 164 -14.11 -0.61 -7.97
CA THR A 164 -13.83 -0.50 -6.55
C THR A 164 -14.94 -1.14 -5.73
N TYR A 165 -14.56 -2.07 -4.87
CA TYR A 165 -15.42 -2.69 -3.89
C TYR A 165 -15.17 -2.03 -2.53
N PHE A 166 -16.18 -1.35 -2.02
CA PHE A 166 -16.15 -0.74 -0.69
C PHE A 166 -16.82 -1.66 0.32
N CYS A 167 -16.22 -1.81 1.49
CA CYS A 167 -16.63 -2.79 2.48
C CYS A 167 -16.63 -2.19 3.88
N GLY A 168 -17.76 -2.30 4.55
CA GLY A 168 -17.96 -1.81 5.92
C GLY A 168 -19.13 -0.85 6.05
N PRO A 169 -19.64 -0.64 7.28
CA PRO A 169 -20.85 0.15 7.50
C PRO A 169 -20.74 1.61 7.06
N ASN A 170 -19.57 2.25 7.24
CA ASN A 170 -19.39 3.66 6.85
C ASN A 170 -19.41 3.84 5.33
N PHE A 171 -18.66 3.03 4.58
CA PHE A 171 -18.76 3.05 3.13
C PHE A 171 -20.14 2.63 2.65
N PHE A 172 -20.73 1.59 3.23
CA PHE A 172 -22.04 1.08 2.82
C PHE A 172 -23.16 2.13 2.95
N ALA A 173 -23.09 2.99 3.98
CA ALA A 173 -24.02 4.10 4.14
C ALA A 173 -23.99 5.10 2.96
N LEU A 174 -22.91 5.14 2.21
CA LEU A 174 -22.74 6.03 1.04
C LEU A 174 -23.23 5.41 -0.27
N GLN A 175 -23.68 4.15 -0.28
CA GLN A 175 -24.11 3.42 -1.47
C GLN A 175 -25.18 4.16 -2.29
N ALA A 176 -26.20 4.70 -1.62
CA ALA A 176 -27.29 5.40 -2.29
C ALA A 176 -26.82 6.63 -3.07
N ARG A 177 -25.74 7.26 -2.64
CA ARG A 177 -25.18 8.49 -3.22
C ARG A 177 -24.10 8.24 -4.27
N TYR A 178 -23.30 7.19 -4.12
CA TYR A 178 -22.10 6.96 -4.93
C TYR A 178 -22.10 5.62 -5.67
N GLY A 179 -23.09 4.74 -5.45
CA GLY A 179 -23.20 3.45 -6.13
C GLY A 179 -23.28 3.58 -7.65
N SER A 180 -22.49 2.79 -8.38
CA SER A 180 -22.39 2.79 -9.82
C SER A 180 -21.80 1.46 -10.32
N GLU A 181 -21.64 1.29 -11.62
CA GLU A 181 -20.90 0.15 -12.19
C GLU A 181 -19.41 0.10 -11.77
N HIS A 182 -18.85 1.23 -11.38
CA HIS A 182 -17.45 1.34 -10.91
C HIS A 182 -17.31 1.22 -9.38
N PHE A 183 -18.38 1.50 -8.64
CA PHE A 183 -18.39 1.58 -7.18
C PHE A 183 -19.45 0.69 -6.59
N ILE A 184 -19.04 -0.44 -6.04
CA ILE A 184 -19.92 -1.46 -5.47
C ILE A 184 -19.67 -1.54 -3.96
N PHE A 185 -20.75 -1.52 -3.19
CA PHE A 185 -20.67 -1.40 -1.73
C PHE A 185 -21.21 -2.65 -1.05
N PHE A 186 -20.50 -3.09 -0.01
CA PHE A 186 -20.88 -4.22 0.82
C PHE A 186 -20.89 -3.83 2.31
N PRO A 187 -21.87 -4.29 3.09
CA PRO A 187 -21.97 -3.95 4.50
C PRO A 187 -20.87 -4.61 5.34
N SER A 188 -20.23 -5.67 4.84
CA SER A 188 -19.20 -6.42 5.57
C SER A 188 -18.28 -7.22 4.64
N ALA A 189 -17.11 -7.62 5.15
CA ALA A 189 -16.21 -8.54 4.44
C ALA A 189 -16.88 -9.89 4.15
N THR A 190 -17.74 -10.37 5.04
CA THR A 190 -18.50 -11.61 4.82
C THR A 190 -19.42 -11.51 3.59
N ALA A 191 -20.13 -10.40 3.42
CA ALA A 191 -20.98 -10.18 2.26
C ALA A 191 -20.18 -10.09 0.96
N LEU A 192 -19.04 -9.39 0.98
CA LEU A 192 -18.13 -9.33 -0.16
C LEU A 192 -17.52 -10.71 -0.48
N LYS A 193 -17.13 -11.47 0.54
CA LYS A 193 -16.60 -12.84 0.38
C LYS A 193 -17.64 -13.75 -0.30
N GLN A 194 -18.91 -13.69 0.12
CA GLN A 194 -20.00 -14.42 -0.52
C GLN A 194 -20.21 -14.01 -1.99
N TYR A 195 -20.07 -12.74 -2.29
CA TYR A 195 -20.13 -12.26 -3.68
C TYR A 195 -18.97 -12.83 -4.51
N PHE A 196 -17.74 -12.80 -4.01
CA PHE A 196 -16.55 -13.29 -4.73
C PHE A 196 -16.51 -14.81 -4.89
N THR A 197 -17.21 -15.60 -4.08
CA THR A 197 -17.35 -17.05 -4.36
C THR A 197 -18.00 -17.35 -5.70
N ARG A 198 -18.76 -16.40 -6.25
CA ARG A 198 -19.45 -16.54 -7.54
C ARG A 198 -18.89 -15.61 -8.63
N HIS A 199 -18.14 -14.59 -8.25
CA HIS A 199 -17.62 -13.53 -9.12
C HIS A 199 -16.16 -13.26 -8.83
N GLN A 200 -15.34 -14.32 -8.90
CA GLN A 200 -13.91 -14.20 -8.61
C GLN A 200 -13.24 -13.20 -9.55
N PRO A 201 -12.42 -12.28 -9.01
CA PRO A 201 -11.57 -11.42 -9.83
C PRO A 201 -10.64 -12.24 -10.73
N GLN A 202 -10.45 -11.79 -11.95
CA GLN A 202 -9.54 -12.40 -12.89
C GLN A 202 -8.72 -11.33 -13.63
N HIS A 203 -7.48 -11.63 -13.94
CA HIS A 203 -6.57 -10.76 -14.70
C HIS A 203 -6.57 -9.32 -14.17
N SER A 204 -6.49 -9.19 -12.85
CA SER A 204 -6.61 -7.92 -12.15
C SER A 204 -5.37 -7.59 -11.30
N PHE A 205 -5.00 -6.31 -11.31
CA PHE A 205 -4.09 -5.75 -10.32
C PHE A 205 -4.93 -5.19 -9.17
N ILE A 206 -4.79 -5.77 -7.99
CA ILE A 206 -5.70 -5.58 -6.87
C ILE A 206 -4.97 -4.96 -5.69
N LEU A 207 -5.49 -3.86 -5.14
CA LEU A 207 -5.12 -3.37 -3.82
C LEU A 207 -6.25 -3.72 -2.84
N ILE A 208 -5.93 -4.46 -1.77
CA ILE A 208 -6.82 -4.72 -0.65
C ILE A 208 -6.33 -3.90 0.54
N LYS A 209 -7.13 -2.91 0.97
CA LYS A 209 -6.77 -2.05 2.10
C LYS A 209 -7.95 -1.77 3.01
N GLY A 210 -7.73 -1.90 4.32
CA GLY A 210 -8.75 -1.62 5.34
C GLY A 210 -8.19 -1.77 6.75
N SER A 211 -9.00 -1.45 7.74
CA SER A 211 -8.65 -1.72 9.14
C SER A 211 -8.70 -3.22 9.42
N ASN A 212 -7.78 -3.71 10.24
CA ASN A 212 -7.65 -5.14 10.58
C ASN A 212 -8.96 -5.74 11.15
N SER A 213 -9.72 -4.96 11.92
CA SER A 213 -11.01 -5.39 12.49
C SER A 213 -12.06 -5.79 11.46
N HIS A 214 -11.91 -5.41 10.21
CA HIS A 214 -12.82 -5.78 9.11
C HIS A 214 -12.46 -7.11 8.43
N HIS A 215 -11.33 -7.74 8.80
CA HIS A 215 -10.86 -9.04 8.29
C HIS A 215 -10.85 -9.15 6.75
N LEU A 216 -10.54 -8.04 6.08
CA LEU A 216 -10.49 -7.99 4.61
C LEU A 216 -9.38 -8.86 4.02
N SER A 217 -8.35 -9.18 4.78
CA SER A 217 -7.27 -10.07 4.34
C SER A 217 -7.79 -11.44 3.88
N SER A 218 -8.88 -11.92 4.48
CA SER A 218 -9.52 -13.18 4.08
C SER A 218 -10.10 -13.16 2.66
N ILE A 219 -10.29 -11.99 2.05
CA ILE A 219 -10.74 -11.83 0.67
C ILE A 219 -9.62 -12.21 -0.31
N ALA A 220 -8.37 -12.02 0.08
CA ALA A 220 -7.21 -12.30 -0.78
C ALA A 220 -7.15 -13.77 -1.25
N GLU A 221 -7.72 -14.70 -0.47
CA GLU A 221 -7.81 -16.12 -0.83
C GLU A 221 -8.73 -16.39 -2.04
N LEU A 222 -9.61 -15.44 -2.36
CA LEU A 222 -10.58 -15.54 -3.46
C LEU A 222 -10.15 -14.72 -4.70
N CYS A 223 -9.04 -14.03 -4.60
CA CYS A 223 -8.53 -13.16 -5.67
C CYS A 223 -7.64 -13.87 -6.68
#